data_12aad6b5170e47fc09ea5c765c1142a1
#
_entry.id   12aad6b5170e47fc09ea5c765c1142a1
#
_cell.length_a   1.000
_cell.length_b   1.000
_cell.length_c   1.000
_cell.angle_alpha   90.00
_cell.angle_beta   90.00
_cell.angle_gamma   90.00
#
_symmetry.space_group_name_H-M   'P 1'
#
loop_
_entity.id
_entity.type
_entity.pdbx_description
1 polymer ?
#
loop_
_entity_poly.entity_id
_entity_poly.type
_entity_poly.pdbx_seq_one_letter_code
_entity_poly.pdbx_strand_id
1 'polypeptide(L)'
;MMTRRQPSNRPGIPGPTDGRFRHILVPTDLTARTKKALQLAGQLGSRAGARVTLLHVIESIEGLPLNEVKPFYERLERKARKAMEALTRHVNEGAPSASRAIVRGRRAEEIVKYAAANEVDLIVLASHRVNPSIVERDWGTISYKVGILAQCPVLLVK
;
A
#
# COMPACT_ATOMS: atom_id res chain seq x y z
N MET A 1 -30.53 -26.65 30.03
CA MET A 1 -30.44 -25.20 29.80
C MET A 1 -29.21 -24.92 28.94
N MET A 2 -29.40 -24.81 27.61
CA MET A 2 -28.30 -24.60 26.67
C MET A 2 -28.07 -23.09 26.50
N THR A 3 -26.96 -22.59 26.97
CA THR A 3 -26.52 -21.21 26.79
C THR A 3 -26.04 -21.01 25.34
N ARG A 4 -26.86 -20.32 24.54
CA ARG A 4 -26.46 -19.84 23.22
C ARG A 4 -25.28 -18.86 23.38
N ARG A 5 -24.08 -19.24 22.92
CA ARG A 5 -22.97 -18.32 22.72
C ARG A 5 -23.39 -17.31 21.64
N GLN A 6 -23.44 -16.04 22.01
CA GLN A 6 -23.56 -14.95 21.04
C GLN A 6 -22.33 -14.95 20.12
N PRO A 7 -22.48 -14.75 18.80
CA PRO A 7 -21.34 -14.57 17.92
C PRO A 7 -20.65 -13.28 18.29
N SER A 8 -19.34 -13.34 18.56
CA SER A 8 -18.50 -12.18 18.78
C SER A 8 -18.57 -11.28 17.54
N ASN A 9 -19.08 -10.07 17.73
CA ASN A 9 -19.11 -9.01 16.72
C ASN A 9 -17.66 -8.48 16.52
N ARG A 10 -16.83 -9.27 15.83
CA ARG A 10 -15.59 -8.73 15.26
C ARG A 10 -16.01 -7.93 14.04
N PRO A 11 -15.56 -6.66 13.89
CA PRO A 11 -15.80 -5.96 12.64
C PRO A 11 -15.20 -6.81 11.52
N GLY A 12 -16.08 -7.32 10.67
CA GLY A 12 -15.70 -8.16 9.55
C GLY A 12 -14.75 -7.36 8.68
N ILE A 13 -13.62 -7.98 8.32
CA ILE A 13 -12.74 -7.51 7.27
C ILE A 13 -13.63 -7.29 6.04
N PRO A 14 -13.70 -6.08 5.45
CA PRO A 14 -14.41 -5.88 4.22
C PRO A 14 -13.63 -6.55 3.10
N GLY A 15 -13.85 -7.85 2.93
CA GLY A 15 -13.51 -8.52 1.69
C GLY A 15 -14.50 -8.10 0.60
N PRO A 16 -14.18 -8.26 -0.70
CA PRO A 16 -15.12 -7.97 -1.78
C PRO A 16 -16.39 -8.82 -1.60
N THR A 17 -17.45 -8.21 -1.07
CA THR A 17 -18.73 -8.89 -0.82
C THR A 17 -19.47 -9.29 -2.10
N ASP A 18 -19.05 -8.72 -3.23
CA ASP A 18 -19.60 -8.97 -4.58
C ASP A 18 -18.53 -9.39 -5.60
N GLY A 19 -17.34 -9.78 -5.12
CA GLY A 19 -16.18 -10.13 -5.97
C GLY A 19 -15.52 -8.94 -6.66
N ARG A 20 -15.89 -7.70 -6.32
CA ARG A 20 -15.33 -6.47 -6.90
C ARG A 20 -14.53 -5.69 -5.87
N PHE A 21 -13.33 -5.30 -6.25
CA PHE A 21 -12.53 -4.36 -5.45
C PHE A 21 -13.14 -2.95 -5.52
N ARG A 22 -13.10 -2.22 -4.41
CA ARG A 22 -13.56 -0.82 -4.30
C ARG A 22 -12.43 0.14 -4.09
N HIS A 23 -11.38 -0.28 -3.38
CA HIS A 23 -10.22 0.54 -3.10
C HIS A 23 -8.94 -0.28 -3.17
N ILE A 24 -8.13 0.00 -4.18
CA ILE A 24 -6.82 -0.64 -4.41
C ILE A 24 -5.71 0.29 -3.94
N LEU A 25 -4.83 -0.20 -3.06
CA LEU A 25 -3.67 0.53 -2.57
C LEU A 25 -2.40 0.04 -3.29
N VAL A 26 -1.60 0.97 -3.77
CA VAL A 26 -0.29 0.69 -4.38
C VAL A 26 0.81 1.39 -3.58
N PRO A 27 1.46 0.71 -2.63
CA PRO A 27 2.63 1.25 -1.96
C PRO A 27 3.79 1.43 -2.93
N THR A 28 4.53 2.54 -2.78
CA THR A 28 5.66 2.86 -3.67
C THR A 28 6.91 3.25 -2.91
N ASP A 29 8.05 2.78 -3.41
CA ASP A 29 9.38 3.24 -3.05
C ASP A 29 9.90 4.33 -4.02
N LEU A 30 9.02 4.85 -4.88
CA LEU A 30 9.28 5.84 -5.92
C LEU A 30 10.22 5.33 -7.04
N THR A 31 10.51 4.05 -7.09
CA THR A 31 11.32 3.44 -8.17
C THR A 31 10.46 3.03 -9.36
N ALA A 32 11.13 2.76 -10.49
CA ALA A 32 10.48 2.28 -11.71
C ALA A 32 9.72 0.95 -11.54
N ARG A 33 10.07 0.14 -10.54
CA ARG A 33 9.38 -1.11 -10.20
C ARG A 33 7.90 -0.90 -9.91
N THR A 34 7.55 0.22 -9.31
CA THR A 34 6.17 0.59 -9.02
C THR A 34 5.30 0.68 -10.27
N LYS A 35 5.86 1.00 -11.42
CA LYS A 35 5.09 1.16 -12.68
C LYS A 35 4.26 -0.07 -13.02
N LYS A 36 4.84 -1.26 -12.93
CA LYS A 36 4.11 -2.52 -13.22
C LYS A 36 2.96 -2.76 -12.24
N ALA A 37 3.21 -2.55 -10.95
CA ALA A 37 2.18 -2.69 -9.91
C ALA A 37 1.04 -1.67 -10.12
N LEU A 38 1.39 -0.44 -10.45
CA LEU A 38 0.44 0.63 -10.69
C LEU A 38 -0.40 0.41 -11.96
N GLN A 39 0.21 -0.08 -13.05
CA GLN A 39 -0.50 -0.46 -14.27
C GLN A 39 -1.50 -1.59 -14.00
N LEU A 40 -1.08 -2.63 -13.28
CA LEU A 40 -1.98 -3.73 -12.93
C LEU A 40 -3.12 -3.28 -12.02
N ALA A 41 -2.83 -2.46 -11.02
CA ALA A 41 -3.85 -1.87 -10.15
C ALA A 41 -4.83 -1.00 -10.94
N GLY A 42 -4.35 -0.21 -11.90
CA GLY A 42 -5.18 0.58 -12.80
C GLY A 42 -6.11 -0.26 -13.66
N GLN A 43 -5.61 -1.36 -14.25
CA GLN A 43 -6.43 -2.30 -15.03
C GLN A 43 -7.50 -2.99 -14.17
N LEU A 44 -7.14 -3.44 -12.97
CA LEU A 44 -8.10 -4.02 -12.03
C LEU A 44 -9.13 -2.98 -11.57
N GLY A 45 -8.68 -1.76 -11.26
CA GLY A 45 -9.54 -0.66 -10.84
C GLY A 45 -10.54 -0.25 -11.91
N SER A 46 -10.11 -0.13 -13.17
CA SER A 46 -10.99 0.19 -14.31
C SER A 46 -12.10 -0.85 -14.48
N ARG A 47 -11.75 -2.13 -14.39
CA ARG A 47 -12.75 -3.22 -14.54
C ARG A 47 -13.74 -3.30 -13.39
N ALA A 48 -13.29 -2.99 -12.18
CA ALA A 48 -14.09 -3.08 -10.97
C ALA A 48 -14.82 -1.77 -10.62
N GLY A 49 -14.47 -0.64 -11.24
CA GLY A 49 -14.90 0.69 -10.79
C GLY A 49 -14.24 1.11 -9.48
N ALA A 50 -13.07 0.55 -9.16
CA ALA A 50 -12.36 0.80 -7.91
C ALA A 50 -11.52 2.08 -7.98
N ARG A 51 -11.45 2.81 -6.88
CA ARG A 51 -10.44 3.86 -6.71
C ARG A 51 -9.05 3.23 -6.52
N VAL A 52 -8.03 3.87 -7.04
CA VAL A 52 -6.64 3.46 -6.85
C VAL A 52 -5.91 4.56 -6.08
N THR A 53 -5.16 4.18 -5.06
CA THR A 53 -4.32 5.12 -4.29
C THR A 53 -2.87 4.69 -4.36
N LEU A 54 -1.99 5.58 -4.79
CA LEU A 54 -0.55 5.45 -4.70
C LEU A 54 -0.11 5.99 -3.33
N LEU A 55 0.54 5.16 -2.51
CA LEU A 55 0.98 5.52 -1.17
C LEU A 55 2.51 5.50 -1.07
N HIS A 56 3.09 6.61 -0.66
CA HIS A 56 4.50 6.66 -0.26
C HIS A 56 4.64 6.86 1.24
N VAL A 57 5.52 6.09 1.87
CA VAL A 57 5.86 6.22 3.29
C VAL A 57 7.26 6.81 3.41
N ILE A 58 7.36 7.99 4.00
CA ILE A 58 8.63 8.60 4.39
C ILE A 58 9.02 8.02 5.75
N GLU A 59 10.14 7.30 5.79
CA GLU A 59 10.61 6.73 7.06
C GLU A 59 10.98 7.83 8.04
N SER A 60 10.43 7.75 9.25
CA SER A 60 10.77 8.65 10.34
C SER A 60 12.07 8.23 11.01
N ILE A 61 12.92 9.21 11.28
CA ILE A 61 14.15 9.04 12.06
C ILE A 61 13.77 9.25 13.52
N GLU A 62 13.87 8.20 14.33
CA GLU A 62 13.59 8.27 15.76
C GLU A 62 14.69 9.07 16.49
N GLY A 63 14.30 9.80 17.53
CA GLY A 63 15.25 10.48 18.44
C GLY A 63 15.72 11.88 18.02
N LEU A 64 15.24 12.42 16.89
CA LEU A 64 15.56 13.80 16.50
C LEU A 64 14.43 14.77 16.87
N PRO A 65 14.75 15.99 17.35
CA PRO A 65 13.74 17.02 17.62
C PRO A 65 12.98 17.42 16.35
N LEU A 66 11.66 17.49 16.43
CA LEU A 66 10.77 17.77 15.29
C LEU A 66 11.07 19.09 14.58
N ASN A 67 11.48 20.12 15.30
CA ASN A 67 11.83 21.44 14.76
C ASN A 67 13.08 21.40 13.88
N GLU A 68 14.05 20.54 14.20
CA GLU A 68 15.30 20.41 13.42
C GLU A 68 15.10 19.61 12.13
N VAL A 69 14.21 18.62 12.16
CA VAL A 69 13.97 17.72 11.03
C VAL A 69 12.85 18.17 10.10
N LYS A 70 12.04 19.15 10.51
CA LYS A 70 10.91 19.64 9.72
C LYS A 70 11.29 20.08 8.30
N PRO A 71 12.32 20.92 8.07
CA PRO A 71 12.75 21.33 6.72
C PRO A 71 13.24 20.16 5.87
N PHE A 72 13.84 19.16 6.51
CA PHE A 72 14.29 17.93 5.83
C PHE A 72 13.09 17.12 5.31
N TYR A 73 12.09 16.88 6.17
CA TYR A 73 10.88 16.16 5.76
C TYR A 73 10.07 16.89 4.70
N GLU A 74 9.97 18.21 4.77
CA GLU A 74 9.30 19.01 3.75
C GLU A 74 9.97 18.86 2.37
N ARG A 75 11.31 18.78 2.33
CA ARG A 75 12.05 18.50 1.09
C ARG A 75 11.77 17.09 0.56
N LEU A 76 11.74 16.09 1.44
CA LEU A 76 11.41 14.71 1.05
C LEU A 76 9.99 14.62 0.51
N GLU A 77 9.04 15.27 1.16
CA GLU A 77 7.65 15.32 0.69
C GLU A 77 7.52 15.96 -0.69
N ARG A 78 8.17 17.10 -0.92
CA ARG A 78 8.18 17.75 -2.25
C ARG A 78 8.78 16.85 -3.34
N LYS A 79 9.88 16.16 -3.04
CA LYS A 79 10.48 15.19 -3.97
C LYS A 79 9.54 14.01 -4.23
N ALA A 80 8.93 13.48 -3.19
CA ALA A 80 7.98 12.38 -3.31
C ALA A 80 6.77 12.76 -4.15
N ARG A 81 6.18 13.94 -3.94
CA ARG A 81 5.05 14.44 -4.75
C ARG A 81 5.39 14.49 -6.24
N LYS A 82 6.54 15.06 -6.60
CA LYS A 82 6.99 15.12 -8.01
C LYS A 82 7.19 13.74 -8.61
N ALA A 83 7.82 12.82 -7.87
CA ALA A 83 8.04 11.45 -8.33
C ALA A 83 6.72 10.69 -8.51
N MET A 84 5.77 10.85 -7.58
CA MET A 84 4.44 10.24 -7.66
C MET A 84 3.62 10.81 -8.82
N GLU A 85 3.74 12.11 -9.11
CA GLU A 85 3.13 12.74 -10.30
C GLU A 85 3.65 12.12 -11.59
N ALA A 86 4.97 11.93 -11.67
CA ALA A 86 5.59 11.28 -12.83
C ALA A 86 5.14 9.83 -12.99
N LEU A 87 5.00 9.08 -11.88
CA LEU A 87 4.53 7.70 -11.90
C LEU A 87 3.07 7.59 -12.34
N THR A 88 2.19 8.48 -11.87
CA THR A 88 0.75 8.44 -12.18
C THR A 88 0.42 8.97 -13.57
N ARG A 89 1.24 9.84 -14.13
CA ARG A 89 1.00 10.45 -15.44
C ARG A 89 0.89 9.43 -16.58
N HIS A 90 1.65 8.33 -16.50
CA HIS A 90 1.66 7.27 -17.51
C HIS A 90 0.56 6.20 -17.33
N VAL A 91 -0.20 6.25 -16.23
CA VAL A 91 -1.23 5.25 -15.93
C VAL A 91 -2.61 5.71 -16.36
N ASN A 92 -2.79 7.01 -16.62
CA ASN A 92 -4.08 7.65 -16.90
C ASN A 92 -4.65 7.38 -18.32
N GLU A 93 -3.95 6.63 -19.17
CA GLU A 93 -4.51 6.23 -20.46
C GLU A 93 -5.47 5.04 -20.26
N GLY A 94 -6.70 5.36 -19.83
CA GLY A 94 -7.79 4.39 -19.66
C GLY A 94 -8.01 3.83 -18.26
N ALA A 95 -7.26 4.28 -17.26
CA ALA A 95 -7.45 3.91 -15.86
C ALA A 95 -8.05 5.07 -15.04
N PRO A 96 -8.81 4.80 -13.96
CA PRO A 96 -9.26 5.85 -13.06
C PRO A 96 -8.04 6.59 -12.50
N SER A 97 -8.14 7.91 -12.38
CA SER A 97 -7.04 8.73 -11.85
C SER A 97 -6.62 8.24 -10.47
N ALA A 98 -5.35 7.83 -10.34
CA ALA A 98 -4.84 7.38 -9.06
C ALA A 98 -4.69 8.58 -8.12
N SER A 99 -5.31 8.50 -6.95
CA SER A 99 -5.05 9.43 -5.86
C SER A 99 -3.65 9.18 -5.27
N ARG A 100 -3.09 10.18 -4.60
CA ARG A 100 -1.74 10.12 -4.04
C ARG A 100 -1.78 10.46 -2.56
N ALA A 101 -1.13 9.63 -1.74
CA ALA A 101 -1.00 9.86 -0.32
C ALA A 101 0.47 9.72 0.11
N ILE A 102 0.88 10.55 1.06
CA ILE A 102 2.19 10.49 1.69
C ILE A 102 1.97 10.47 3.19
N VAL A 103 2.57 9.49 3.86
CA VAL A 103 2.53 9.36 5.31
C VAL A 103 3.96 9.24 5.85
N ARG A 104 4.14 9.45 7.16
CA ARG A 104 5.44 9.31 7.83
C ARG A 104 5.36 8.20 8.85
N GLY A 105 6.42 7.40 8.96
CA GLY A 105 6.51 6.33 9.94
C GLY A 105 7.31 5.15 9.44
N ARG A 106 7.09 3.97 10.01
CA ARG A 106 7.70 2.72 9.58
C ARG A 106 6.93 2.15 8.41
N ARG A 107 7.61 1.88 7.29
CA ARG A 107 6.97 1.53 6.01
C ARG A 107 5.88 0.49 6.10
N ALA A 108 6.19 -0.71 6.62
CA ALA A 108 5.22 -1.80 6.64
C ALA A 108 4.02 -1.48 7.54
N GLU A 109 4.27 -0.88 8.70
CA GLU A 109 3.24 -0.51 9.67
C GLU A 109 2.29 0.54 9.10
N GLU A 110 2.85 1.59 8.48
CA GLU A 110 2.04 2.68 7.92
C GLU A 110 1.23 2.24 6.68
N ILE A 111 1.77 1.32 5.86
CA ILE A 111 1.01 0.73 4.76
C ILE A 111 -0.23 -0.01 5.30
N VAL A 112 -0.05 -0.84 6.31
CA VAL A 112 -1.14 -1.62 6.91
C VAL A 112 -2.14 -0.74 7.64
N LYS A 113 -1.68 0.25 8.41
CA LYS A 113 -2.55 1.24 9.06
C LYS A 113 -3.37 2.05 8.06
N TYR A 114 -2.72 2.51 6.99
CA TYR A 114 -3.40 3.26 5.92
C TYR A 114 -4.48 2.40 5.27
N ALA A 115 -4.16 1.15 4.96
CA ALA A 115 -5.10 0.21 4.35
C ALA A 115 -6.34 0.00 5.23
N ALA A 116 -6.16 -0.23 6.53
CA ALA A 116 -7.26 -0.41 7.47
C ALA A 116 -8.10 0.87 7.65
N ALA A 117 -7.45 2.03 7.81
CA ALA A 117 -8.14 3.30 8.03
C ALA A 117 -8.93 3.81 6.80
N ASN A 118 -8.56 3.37 5.60
CA ASN A 118 -9.16 3.83 4.34
C ASN A 118 -9.99 2.74 3.63
N GLU A 119 -10.34 1.65 4.32
CA GLU A 119 -11.14 0.56 3.78
C GLU A 119 -10.58 -0.01 2.46
N VAL A 120 -9.25 -0.19 2.44
CA VAL A 120 -8.56 -0.82 1.31
C VAL A 120 -8.90 -2.30 1.29
N ASP A 121 -9.32 -2.80 0.16
CA ASP A 121 -9.70 -4.21 -0.03
C ASP A 121 -8.75 -5.00 -0.95
N LEU A 122 -7.73 -4.33 -1.50
CA LEU A 122 -6.59 -4.96 -2.17
C LEU A 122 -5.33 -4.09 -2.06
N ILE A 123 -4.22 -4.69 -1.67
CA ILE A 123 -2.89 -4.08 -1.78
C ILE A 123 -2.15 -4.70 -2.97
N VAL A 124 -1.68 -3.88 -3.91
CA VAL A 124 -0.84 -4.31 -5.05
C VAL A 124 0.57 -3.76 -4.83
N LEU A 125 1.50 -4.64 -4.50
CA LEU A 125 2.84 -4.27 -4.06
C LEU A 125 3.90 -4.76 -5.06
N ALA A 126 4.75 -3.84 -5.53
CA ALA A 126 5.92 -4.21 -6.32
C ALA A 126 6.91 -4.99 -5.43
N SER A 127 7.34 -6.14 -5.92
CA SER A 127 8.29 -7.02 -5.23
C SER A 127 9.42 -7.41 -6.16
N HIS A 128 10.56 -7.79 -5.61
CA HIS A 128 11.64 -8.38 -6.39
C HIS A 128 11.48 -9.89 -6.51
N ARG A 129 12.16 -10.48 -7.49
CA ARG A 129 12.23 -11.93 -7.59
C ARG A 129 13.12 -12.44 -6.47
N VAL A 130 12.60 -13.38 -5.69
CA VAL A 130 13.37 -14.05 -4.63
C VAL A 130 14.25 -15.12 -5.27
N ASN A 131 15.52 -15.16 -4.89
CA ASN A 131 16.38 -16.29 -5.21
C ASN A 131 16.13 -17.39 -4.21
N PRO A 132 15.62 -18.57 -4.61
CA PRO A 132 15.31 -19.68 -3.69
C PRO A 132 16.50 -20.14 -2.87
N SER A 133 17.72 -19.89 -3.33
CA SER A 133 18.96 -20.28 -2.64
C SER A 133 19.35 -19.33 -1.48
N ILE A 134 18.64 -18.21 -1.28
CA ILE A 134 18.98 -17.17 -0.29
C ILE A 134 17.72 -16.75 0.49
N VAL A 135 16.88 -17.69 0.84
CA VAL A 135 15.55 -17.45 1.45
C VAL A 135 15.65 -16.69 2.79
N GLU A 136 16.68 -16.90 3.58
CA GLU A 136 16.80 -16.30 4.92
C GLU A 136 16.90 -14.77 4.93
N ARG A 137 17.41 -14.15 3.87
CA ARG A 137 17.54 -12.69 3.76
C ARG A 137 16.24 -11.97 3.40
N ASP A 138 15.26 -12.68 2.84
CA ASP A 138 14.05 -12.06 2.28
C ASP A 138 12.88 -11.96 3.28
N TRP A 139 13.00 -12.61 4.43
CA TRP A 139 11.96 -12.60 5.48
C TRP A 139 11.77 -11.22 6.15
N GLY A 140 12.75 -10.34 6.04
CA GLY A 140 12.69 -8.98 6.55
C GLY A 140 12.14 -7.94 5.57
N THR A 141 11.77 -8.34 4.35
CA THR A 141 11.33 -7.40 3.31
C THR A 141 9.98 -6.77 3.62
N ILE A 142 9.75 -5.58 3.06
CA ILE A 142 8.45 -4.88 3.17
C ILE A 142 7.32 -5.76 2.64
N SER A 143 7.55 -6.47 1.52
CA SER A 143 6.56 -7.36 0.91
C SER A 143 6.13 -8.48 1.86
N TYR A 144 7.08 -9.09 2.56
CA TYR A 144 6.79 -10.12 3.55
C TYR A 144 6.00 -9.56 4.74
N LYS A 145 6.48 -8.45 5.32
CA LYS A 145 5.81 -7.82 6.48
C LYS A 145 4.39 -7.38 6.16
N VAL A 146 4.20 -6.73 5.01
CA VAL A 146 2.85 -6.31 4.56
C VAL A 146 1.97 -7.52 4.31
N GLY A 147 2.49 -8.59 3.67
CA GLY A 147 1.74 -9.81 3.41
C GLY A 147 1.25 -10.53 4.67
N ILE A 148 2.02 -10.48 5.76
CA ILE A 148 1.63 -11.08 7.05
C ILE A 148 0.68 -10.17 7.85
N LEU A 149 0.90 -8.86 7.82
CA LEU A 149 0.20 -7.91 8.71
C LEU A 149 -1.08 -7.35 8.10
N ALA A 150 -1.22 -7.37 6.76
CA ALA A 150 -2.40 -6.82 6.09
C ALA A 150 -3.66 -7.63 6.43
N GLN A 151 -4.78 -6.91 6.58
CA GLN A 151 -6.09 -7.50 6.83
C GLN A 151 -6.91 -7.67 5.53
N CYS A 152 -6.34 -7.35 4.38
CA CYS A 152 -6.91 -7.53 3.05
C CYS A 152 -5.96 -8.32 2.16
N PRO A 153 -6.41 -8.86 1.02
CA PRO A 153 -5.56 -9.51 0.02
C PRO A 153 -4.37 -8.65 -0.40
N VAL A 154 -3.22 -9.29 -0.58
CA VAL A 154 -1.97 -8.64 -1.05
C VAL A 154 -1.50 -9.35 -2.32
N LEU A 155 -1.38 -8.60 -3.41
CA LEU A 155 -0.87 -9.07 -4.68
C LEU A 155 0.57 -8.58 -4.86
N LEU A 156 1.51 -9.51 -4.97
CA LEU A 156 2.93 -9.21 -5.21
C LEU A 156 3.25 -9.25 -6.71
N VAL A 157 3.68 -8.12 -7.26
CA VAL A 157 4.06 -7.98 -8.67
C VAL A 157 5.57 -8.06 -8.82
N LYS A 158 6.07 -9.02 -9.61
CA LYS A 158 7.50 -9.30 -9.83
C LYS A 158 8.05 -8.60 -11.08
#